data_d7b87a93228721c60ec14fe3bfbab0ba
#
_entry.id   d7b87a93228721c60ec14fe3bfbab0ba
#
_cell.length_a   1.000
_cell.length_b   1.000
_cell.length_c   1.000
_cell.angle_alpha   90.00
_cell.angle_beta   90.00
_cell.angle_gamma   90.00
#
_symmetry.space_group_name_H-M   'P 1'
#
loop_
_entity.id
_entity.type
_entity.pdbx_description
1 polymer ?
#
loop_
_entity_poly.entity_id
_entity_poly.type
_entity_poly.pdbx_seq_one_letter_code
_entity_poly.pdbx_strand_id
1 'polypeptide(L)'
;MMATGMLIMRNLPRVERPAILVVVPTPGKGTVIIDAGANVDCKPRHLVQFGLMGSIYAERVLGIPQPRVGLLSNGEEEGKGNDLTRAASEQLSSTCLNYIGYVEGRDIFGGEVDVVVCDGFTGNVTLKTMEGVAGFIMDVLKDAFRRNLVSRLGYLLSRKSLRKAYARLDYAEYGGAPLLGLDGVAIIAHGGSGPRAIKNAIRVAKEAVSHDVNRHIIEVLGELGEAGGEKSEKLPRKIWQRIRSKIESFGEKPTAEGEGRESKSGGKG
;
A
#
# COMPACT_ATOMS: atom_id res chain seq x y z
N MET A 1 -3.44 19.98 1.15
CA MET A 1 -3.32 19.08 0.00
C MET A 1 -4.50 18.15 -0.17
N MET A 2 -4.94 17.38 0.85
CA MET A 2 -6.14 16.52 0.73
C MET A 2 -7.40 17.27 0.30
N ALA A 3 -7.74 18.36 0.97
CA ALA A 3 -8.92 19.17 0.61
C ALA A 3 -8.89 19.63 -0.85
N THR A 4 -7.74 20.04 -1.35
CA THR A 4 -7.56 20.45 -2.75
C THR A 4 -7.75 19.28 -3.73
N GLY A 5 -7.19 18.11 -3.40
CA GLY A 5 -7.38 16.89 -4.20
C GLY A 5 -8.85 16.47 -4.28
N MET A 6 -9.55 16.44 -3.15
CA MET A 6 -10.97 16.10 -3.08
C MET A 6 -11.87 17.12 -3.81
N LEU A 7 -11.56 18.41 -3.70
CA LEU A 7 -12.34 19.46 -4.36
C LEU A 7 -12.16 19.49 -5.88
N ILE A 8 -10.94 19.21 -6.37
CA ILE A 8 -10.62 19.32 -7.80
C ILE A 8 -10.84 17.98 -8.51
N MET A 9 -10.35 16.87 -7.92
CA MET A 9 -10.35 15.55 -8.59
C MET A 9 -11.59 14.71 -8.23
N ARG A 10 -12.34 15.07 -7.20
CA ARG A 10 -13.48 14.30 -6.65
C ARG A 10 -13.07 12.89 -6.18
N ASN A 11 -13.95 12.23 -5.46
CA ASN A 11 -13.75 10.82 -5.12
C ASN A 11 -14.17 9.94 -6.30
N LEU A 12 -13.55 8.78 -6.40
CA LEU A 12 -14.06 7.71 -7.26
C LEU A 12 -15.51 7.35 -6.86
N PRO A 13 -16.34 6.89 -7.81
CA PRO A 13 -17.68 6.43 -7.49
C PRO A 13 -17.67 5.44 -6.32
N ARG A 14 -18.53 5.70 -5.32
CA ARG A 14 -18.72 4.88 -4.11
C ARG A 14 -17.54 4.86 -3.13
N VAL A 15 -16.44 5.54 -3.39
CA VAL A 15 -15.41 5.80 -2.38
C VAL A 15 -15.89 6.91 -1.46
N GLU A 16 -16.04 6.60 -0.19
CA GLU A 16 -16.46 7.60 0.81
C GLU A 16 -15.32 8.52 1.22
N ARG A 17 -14.14 7.95 1.40
CA ARG A 17 -12.93 8.64 1.83
C ARG A 17 -11.72 8.17 1.03
N PRO A 18 -10.95 9.08 0.41
CA PRO A 18 -9.65 8.73 -0.12
C PRO A 18 -8.70 8.44 1.04
N ALA A 19 -7.71 7.58 0.81
CA ALA A 19 -6.76 7.15 1.83
C ALA A 19 -5.31 7.23 1.33
N ILE A 20 -4.40 7.64 2.21
CA ILE A 20 -2.96 7.66 1.94
C ILE A 20 -2.42 6.24 2.11
N LEU A 21 -1.79 5.75 1.06
CA LEU A 21 -1.12 4.46 1.07
C LEU A 21 0.40 4.65 1.12
N VAL A 22 1.05 3.91 2.01
CA VAL A 22 2.53 3.88 2.09
C VAL A 22 2.98 2.43 1.97
N VAL A 23 4.05 2.20 1.20
CA VAL A 23 4.71 0.89 1.13
C VAL A 23 5.92 0.91 2.06
N VAL A 24 5.92 0.05 3.06
CA VAL A 24 7.01 -0.13 4.01
C VAL A 24 7.94 -1.24 3.52
N PRO A 25 9.25 -1.03 3.52
CA PRO A 25 10.21 -2.07 3.12
C PRO A 25 10.19 -3.26 4.08
N THR A 26 9.98 -4.44 3.55
CA THR A 26 10.07 -5.70 4.28
C THR A 26 10.96 -6.69 3.51
N PRO A 27 11.32 -7.84 4.06
CA PRO A 27 12.11 -8.85 3.35
C PRO A 27 11.50 -9.34 2.03
N GLY A 28 10.17 -9.17 1.84
CA GLY A 28 9.45 -9.53 0.62
C GLY A 28 9.29 -8.38 -0.38
N LYS A 29 8.09 -8.20 -0.87
CA LYS A 29 7.72 -7.14 -1.83
C LYS A 29 7.31 -5.81 -1.17
N GLY A 30 7.42 -5.74 0.14
CA GLY A 30 6.96 -4.62 0.96
C GLY A 30 5.58 -4.87 1.58
N THR A 31 5.27 -4.16 2.66
CA THR A 31 3.96 -4.17 3.32
C THR A 31 3.27 -2.84 3.08
N VAL A 32 2.03 -2.88 2.65
CA VAL A 32 1.19 -1.69 2.46
C VAL A 32 0.59 -1.28 3.79
N ILE A 33 0.69 -0.02 4.17
CA ILE A 33 -0.09 0.58 5.26
C ILE A 33 -1.10 1.54 4.65
N ILE A 34 -2.37 1.42 5.04
CA ILE A 34 -3.49 2.26 4.59
C ILE A 34 -4.53 2.39 5.72
N ASP A 35 -4.89 3.54 6.23
CA ASP A 35 -4.58 4.91 5.87
C ASP A 35 -3.38 5.44 6.67
N ALA A 36 -2.42 6.06 6.00
CA ALA A 36 -1.21 6.61 6.63
C ALA A 36 -1.32 8.10 7.01
N GLY A 37 -2.55 8.64 7.11
CA GLY A 37 -2.72 10.01 7.62
C GLY A 37 -3.74 10.91 6.92
N ALA A 38 -4.64 10.35 6.10
CA ALA A 38 -5.68 11.12 5.44
C ALA A 38 -6.91 11.35 6.32
N ASN A 39 -7.34 10.36 7.08
CA ASN A 39 -8.61 10.39 7.80
C ASN A 39 -8.40 10.02 9.28
N VAL A 40 -8.45 11.00 10.15
CA VAL A 40 -8.29 10.81 11.61
C VAL A 40 -9.51 10.07 12.18
N ASP A 41 -10.71 10.56 11.85
CA ASP A 41 -11.96 9.95 12.28
C ASP A 41 -12.54 9.06 11.20
N CYS A 42 -12.53 7.76 11.47
CA CYS A 42 -13.03 6.75 10.55
C CYS A 42 -14.31 6.07 11.06
N LYS A 43 -15.06 5.51 10.13
CA LYS A 43 -16.14 4.54 10.39
C LYS A 43 -15.66 3.15 9.98
N PRO A 44 -16.22 2.06 10.54
CA PRO A 44 -15.84 0.69 10.18
C PRO A 44 -15.81 0.44 8.67
N ARG A 45 -16.82 0.92 7.94
CA ARG A 45 -16.89 0.81 6.48
C ARG A 45 -15.74 1.51 5.73
N HIS A 46 -15.17 2.59 6.31
CA HIS A 46 -13.99 3.23 5.70
C HIS A 46 -12.79 2.29 5.74
N LEU A 47 -12.58 1.60 6.87
CA LEU A 47 -11.50 0.62 7.00
C LEU A 47 -11.67 -0.56 6.03
N VAL A 48 -12.92 -1.00 5.81
CA VAL A 48 -13.22 -2.01 4.78
C VAL A 48 -12.84 -1.52 3.38
N GLN A 49 -13.21 -0.28 3.02
CA GLN A 49 -12.83 0.31 1.74
C GLN A 49 -11.31 0.47 1.62
N PHE A 50 -10.61 0.85 2.70
CA PHE A 50 -9.16 0.92 2.73
C PHE A 50 -8.54 -0.45 2.49
N GLY A 51 -9.04 -1.50 3.14
CA GLY A 51 -8.59 -2.88 2.91
C GLY A 51 -8.73 -3.31 1.45
N LEU A 52 -9.85 -2.99 0.82
CA LEU A 52 -10.08 -3.26 -0.60
C LEU A 52 -9.11 -2.48 -1.50
N MET A 53 -8.97 -1.18 -1.29
CA MET A 53 -8.06 -0.34 -2.08
C MET A 53 -6.60 -0.76 -1.89
N GLY A 54 -6.19 -1.08 -0.66
CA GLY A 54 -4.85 -1.57 -0.35
C GLY A 54 -4.56 -2.93 -0.98
N SER A 55 -5.53 -3.84 -0.94
CA SER A 55 -5.43 -5.16 -1.57
C SER A 55 -5.27 -5.06 -3.10
N ILE A 56 -6.08 -4.23 -3.76
CA ILE A 56 -5.96 -3.98 -5.20
C ILE A 56 -4.58 -3.41 -5.54
N TYR A 57 -4.10 -2.45 -4.76
CA TYR A 57 -2.76 -1.88 -4.98
C TYR A 57 -1.65 -2.92 -4.79
N ALA A 58 -1.70 -3.71 -3.71
CA ALA A 58 -0.72 -4.76 -3.44
C ALA A 58 -0.69 -5.81 -4.55
N GLU A 59 -1.85 -6.19 -5.06
CA GLU A 59 -1.95 -7.17 -6.14
C GLU A 59 -1.46 -6.60 -7.48
N ARG A 60 -1.92 -5.41 -7.85
CA ARG A 60 -1.67 -4.84 -9.17
C ARG A 60 -0.29 -4.21 -9.31
N VAL A 61 0.14 -3.45 -8.31
CA VAL A 61 1.39 -2.68 -8.38
C VAL A 61 2.55 -3.48 -7.80
N LEU A 62 2.34 -4.15 -6.64
CA LEU A 62 3.40 -4.95 -6.03
C LEU A 62 3.44 -6.39 -6.54
N GLY A 63 2.40 -6.84 -7.25
CA GLY A 63 2.31 -8.20 -7.79
C GLY A 63 2.22 -9.27 -6.70
N ILE A 64 1.54 -8.99 -5.59
CA ILE A 64 1.30 -9.93 -4.50
C ILE A 64 -0.06 -10.59 -4.72
N PRO A 65 -0.16 -11.86 -5.14
CA PRO A 65 -1.43 -12.50 -5.37
C PRO A 65 -2.16 -12.77 -4.05
N GLN A 66 -3.45 -12.48 -3.98
CA GLN A 66 -4.30 -12.66 -2.80
C GLN A 66 -3.65 -12.12 -1.51
N PRO A 67 -3.31 -10.81 -1.45
CA PRO A 67 -2.55 -10.25 -0.35
C PRO A 67 -3.27 -10.46 0.98
N ARG A 68 -2.50 -10.82 2.01
CA ARG A 68 -2.99 -10.98 3.38
C ARG A 68 -3.28 -9.63 3.97
N VAL A 69 -4.54 -9.41 4.35
CA VAL A 69 -5.02 -8.14 4.91
C VAL A 69 -5.17 -8.27 6.41
N GLY A 70 -4.42 -7.49 7.18
CA GLY A 70 -4.52 -7.40 8.64
C GLY A 70 -5.07 -6.04 9.08
N LEU A 71 -5.79 -6.03 10.20
CA LEU A 71 -6.28 -4.81 10.84
C LEU A 71 -5.38 -4.45 12.01
N LEU A 72 -4.74 -3.27 11.97
CA LEU A 72 -3.81 -2.84 13.01
C LEU A 72 -4.53 -2.68 14.36
N SER A 73 -4.01 -3.32 15.37
CA SER A 73 -4.58 -3.35 16.72
C SER A 73 -3.48 -3.40 17.80
N ASN A 74 -3.90 -3.33 19.05
CA ASN A 74 -3.05 -3.43 20.24
C ASN A 74 -2.87 -4.88 20.74
N GLY A 75 -3.30 -5.87 19.98
CA GLY A 75 -3.20 -7.30 20.27
C GLY A 75 -3.93 -8.10 19.20
N GLU A 76 -3.55 -9.37 19.03
CA GLU A 76 -4.09 -10.28 18.00
C GLU A 76 -5.35 -11.04 18.46
N GLU A 77 -5.61 -11.09 19.79
CA GLU A 77 -6.68 -11.89 20.35
C GLU A 77 -8.07 -11.26 20.07
N GLU A 78 -9.08 -12.12 19.99
CA GLU A 78 -10.48 -11.68 19.97
C GLU A 78 -10.81 -10.79 21.17
N GLY A 79 -11.44 -9.64 20.93
CA GLY A 79 -11.77 -8.66 21.96
C GLY A 79 -10.76 -7.52 22.15
N LYS A 80 -9.58 -7.59 21.55
CA LYS A 80 -8.67 -6.44 21.47
C LYS A 80 -9.19 -5.35 20.54
N GLY A 81 -8.48 -4.25 20.52
CA GLY A 81 -8.87 -3.08 19.73
C GLY A 81 -9.90 -2.19 20.44
N ASN A 82 -10.28 -1.14 19.77
CA ASN A 82 -11.34 -0.19 20.18
C ASN A 82 -12.66 -0.50 19.45
N ASP A 83 -13.70 0.27 19.70
CA ASP A 83 -15.01 0.08 19.07
C ASP A 83 -14.94 0.12 17.54
N LEU A 84 -14.12 1.03 16.99
CA LEU A 84 -13.92 1.15 15.54
C LEU A 84 -13.30 -0.13 14.96
N THR A 85 -12.21 -0.62 15.56
CA THR A 85 -11.49 -1.78 15.03
C THR A 85 -12.28 -3.06 15.21
N ARG A 86 -13.02 -3.24 16.33
CA ARG A 86 -13.89 -4.40 16.52
C ARG A 86 -14.99 -4.47 15.47
N ALA A 87 -15.71 -3.36 15.25
CA ALA A 87 -16.76 -3.30 14.23
C ALA A 87 -16.19 -3.44 12.80
N ALA A 88 -14.99 -2.91 12.54
CA ALA A 88 -14.32 -3.08 11.24
C ALA A 88 -13.86 -4.53 11.02
N SER A 89 -13.34 -5.21 12.04
CA SER A 89 -12.93 -6.61 11.98
C SER A 89 -14.11 -7.53 11.62
N GLU A 90 -15.27 -7.32 12.25
CA GLU A 90 -16.50 -8.06 11.92
C GLU A 90 -16.90 -7.87 10.45
N GLN A 91 -16.84 -6.63 9.95
CA GLN A 91 -17.14 -6.34 8.55
C GLN A 91 -16.09 -6.94 7.60
N LEU A 92 -14.78 -6.78 7.88
CA LEU A 92 -13.69 -7.35 7.09
C LEU A 92 -13.77 -8.87 6.99
N SER A 93 -14.11 -9.56 8.09
CA SER A 93 -14.28 -11.02 8.12
C SER A 93 -15.39 -11.51 7.21
N SER A 94 -16.37 -10.67 6.88
CA SER A 94 -17.46 -11.00 5.96
C SER A 94 -17.16 -10.66 4.51
N THR A 95 -15.97 -10.10 4.20
CA THR A 95 -15.56 -9.75 2.84
C THR A 95 -14.91 -10.94 2.11
N CYS A 96 -14.58 -10.74 0.82
CA CYS A 96 -13.78 -11.70 0.04
C CYS A 96 -12.27 -11.53 0.23
N LEU A 97 -11.85 -10.52 0.99
CA LEU A 97 -10.44 -10.28 1.24
C LEU A 97 -9.81 -11.47 1.96
N ASN A 98 -8.54 -11.71 1.72
CA ASN A 98 -7.75 -12.65 2.51
C ASN A 98 -7.43 -12.00 3.88
N TYR A 99 -8.50 -11.76 4.65
CA TYR A 99 -8.42 -11.14 5.96
C TYR A 99 -7.88 -12.12 6.98
N ILE A 100 -6.76 -11.79 7.61
CA ILE A 100 -6.03 -12.64 8.57
C ILE A 100 -6.30 -12.28 10.04
N GLY A 101 -7.16 -11.28 10.31
CA GLY A 101 -7.47 -10.83 11.67
C GLY A 101 -6.69 -9.58 12.08
N TYR A 102 -6.52 -9.42 13.40
CA TYR A 102 -5.70 -8.34 13.94
C TYR A 102 -4.22 -8.59 13.73
N VAL A 103 -3.47 -7.50 13.57
CA VAL A 103 -2.01 -7.48 13.50
C VAL A 103 -1.47 -6.37 14.40
N GLU A 104 -0.29 -6.57 14.96
CA GLU A 104 0.40 -5.58 15.78
C GLU A 104 1.44 -4.80 14.97
N GLY A 105 1.94 -3.70 15.54
CA GLY A 105 2.96 -2.87 14.88
C GLY A 105 4.26 -3.63 14.56
N ARG A 106 4.59 -4.68 15.30
CA ARG A 106 5.77 -5.54 15.06
C ARG A 106 5.63 -6.37 13.78
N ASP A 107 4.40 -6.76 13.42
CA ASP A 107 4.13 -7.66 12.30
C ASP A 107 4.28 -6.96 10.94
N ILE A 108 4.22 -5.61 10.95
CA ILE A 108 4.44 -4.80 9.75
C ILE A 108 5.74 -5.19 9.03
N PHE A 109 6.79 -5.55 9.77
CA PHE A 109 8.10 -5.92 9.22
C PHE A 109 8.32 -7.42 9.13
N GLY A 110 7.43 -8.23 9.68
CA GLY A 110 7.56 -9.70 9.76
C GLY A 110 7.42 -10.42 8.43
N GLY A 111 6.74 -9.80 7.46
CA GLY A 111 6.47 -10.41 6.16
C GLY A 111 5.30 -11.41 6.19
N GLU A 112 4.53 -11.45 7.28
CA GLU A 112 3.33 -12.29 7.42
C GLU A 112 2.05 -11.58 7.03
N VAL A 113 2.07 -10.24 6.91
CA VAL A 113 0.99 -9.39 6.44
C VAL A 113 1.45 -8.58 5.23
N ASP A 114 0.57 -8.44 4.24
CA ASP A 114 0.88 -7.71 3.01
C ASP A 114 0.20 -6.33 2.97
N VAL A 115 -0.97 -6.21 3.61
CA VAL A 115 -1.75 -4.97 3.73
C VAL A 115 -2.19 -4.77 5.16
N VAL A 116 -1.75 -3.70 5.78
CA VAL A 116 -2.13 -3.29 7.14
C VAL A 116 -3.11 -2.13 7.04
N VAL A 117 -4.32 -2.37 7.53
CA VAL A 117 -5.41 -1.39 7.54
C VAL A 117 -5.47 -0.70 8.89
N CYS A 118 -5.62 0.62 8.88
CA CYS A 118 -5.83 1.42 10.09
C CYS A 118 -6.56 2.74 9.74
N ASP A 119 -6.97 3.48 10.76
CA ASP A 119 -7.35 4.89 10.58
C ASP A 119 -6.11 5.76 10.38
N GLY A 120 -6.31 6.97 9.83
CA GLY A 120 -5.19 7.85 9.48
C GLY A 120 -4.45 8.42 10.70
N PHE A 121 -5.06 8.48 11.88
CA PHE A 121 -4.34 8.86 13.10
C PHE A 121 -3.34 7.78 13.49
N THR A 122 -3.81 6.55 13.63
CA THR A 122 -2.99 5.39 13.98
C THR A 122 -1.89 5.15 12.95
N GLY A 123 -2.24 5.22 11.65
CA GLY A 123 -1.29 5.01 10.57
C GLY A 123 -0.22 6.10 10.51
N ASN A 124 -0.57 7.36 10.71
CA ASN A 124 0.40 8.45 10.72
C ASN A 124 1.33 8.38 11.95
N VAL A 125 0.81 8.06 13.13
CA VAL A 125 1.64 7.84 14.34
C VAL A 125 2.61 6.69 14.11
N THR A 126 2.14 5.57 13.57
CA THR A 126 2.96 4.40 13.23
C THR A 126 4.07 4.79 12.25
N LEU A 127 3.73 5.45 11.15
CA LEU A 127 4.70 5.90 10.14
C LEU A 127 5.75 6.83 10.73
N LYS A 128 5.33 7.85 11.50
CA LYS A 128 6.25 8.82 12.11
C LYS A 128 7.15 8.19 13.19
N THR A 129 6.65 7.21 13.91
CA THR A 129 7.46 6.43 14.85
C THR A 129 8.53 5.62 14.11
N MET A 130 8.17 4.95 13.02
CA MET A 130 9.11 4.19 12.19
C MET A 130 10.18 5.10 11.58
N GLU A 131 9.81 6.26 11.03
CA GLU A 131 10.74 7.27 10.52
C GLU A 131 11.72 7.75 11.61
N GLY A 132 11.19 8.04 12.80
CA GLY A 132 12.00 8.48 13.94
C GLY A 132 13.00 7.43 14.41
N VAL A 133 12.55 6.17 14.53
CA VAL A 133 13.42 5.04 14.93
C VAL A 133 14.49 4.78 13.87
N ALA A 134 14.14 4.80 12.59
CA ALA A 134 15.12 4.64 11.51
C ALA A 134 16.20 5.74 11.54
N GLY A 135 15.79 6.99 11.73
CA GLY A 135 16.70 8.13 11.91
C GLY A 135 17.64 7.96 13.12
N PHE A 136 17.07 7.60 14.27
CA PHE A 136 17.84 7.36 15.50
C PHE A 136 18.88 6.25 15.33
N ILE A 137 18.49 5.11 14.74
CA ILE A 137 19.44 4.01 14.48
C ILE A 137 20.59 4.48 13.58
N MET A 138 20.30 5.29 12.56
CA MET A 138 21.33 5.83 11.68
C MET A 138 22.30 6.76 12.40
N ASP A 139 21.83 7.59 13.32
CA ASP A 139 22.69 8.48 14.07
C ASP A 139 23.57 7.70 15.05
N VAL A 140 23.01 6.69 15.74
CA VAL A 140 23.80 5.77 16.59
C VAL A 140 24.91 5.06 15.78
N LEU A 141 24.59 4.59 14.57
CA LEU A 141 25.58 3.95 13.68
C LEU A 141 26.67 4.95 13.23
N LYS A 142 26.31 6.15 12.83
CA LYS A 142 27.28 7.21 12.47
C LYS A 142 28.23 7.50 13.63
N ASP A 143 27.72 7.63 14.83
CA ASP A 143 28.51 7.92 16.03
C ASP A 143 29.43 6.77 16.38
N ALA A 144 28.97 5.52 16.28
CA ALA A 144 29.80 4.32 16.47
C ALA A 144 31.00 4.29 15.51
N PHE A 145 30.77 4.63 14.24
CA PHE A 145 31.85 4.67 13.24
C PHE A 145 32.80 5.87 13.38
N ARG A 146 32.40 6.93 14.09
CA ARG A 146 33.25 8.11 14.33
C ARG A 146 34.20 7.98 15.52
N ARG A 147 33.99 6.99 16.40
CA ARG A 147 34.65 6.87 17.72
C ARG A 147 36.17 6.80 17.66
N ASN A 148 36.75 6.06 16.73
CA ASN A 148 38.20 5.87 16.63
C ASN A 148 38.65 5.58 15.19
N LEU A 149 39.95 5.56 14.95
CA LEU A 149 40.54 5.34 13.61
C LEU A 149 40.19 3.96 13.02
N VAL A 150 40.14 2.93 13.86
CA VAL A 150 39.81 1.54 13.41
C VAL A 150 38.35 1.49 12.95
N SER A 151 37.43 2.08 13.70
CA SER A 151 36.00 2.17 13.31
C SER A 151 35.83 2.97 12.01
N ARG A 152 36.57 4.05 11.80
CA ARG A 152 36.56 4.85 10.55
C ARG A 152 37.06 4.03 9.37
N LEU A 153 38.11 3.24 9.54
CA LEU A 153 38.61 2.33 8.51
C LEU A 153 37.57 1.25 8.20
N GLY A 154 36.95 0.65 9.23
CA GLY A 154 35.85 -0.31 9.07
C GLY A 154 34.67 0.26 8.30
N TYR A 155 34.28 1.53 8.58
CA TYR A 155 33.26 2.22 7.79
C TYR A 155 33.68 2.36 6.32
N LEU A 156 34.90 2.75 6.04
CA LEU A 156 35.39 2.97 4.68
C LEU A 156 35.28 1.65 3.86
N LEU A 157 35.67 0.53 4.46
CA LEU A 157 35.58 -0.80 3.84
C LEU A 157 34.13 -1.25 3.66
N SER A 158 33.25 -0.95 4.62
CA SER A 158 31.84 -1.39 4.64
C SER A 158 30.88 -0.41 3.94
N ARG A 159 31.35 0.79 3.56
CA ARG A 159 30.52 1.91 3.07
C ARG A 159 29.56 1.53 1.96
N LYS A 160 30.00 0.71 1.01
CA LYS A 160 29.18 0.26 -0.13
C LYS A 160 28.02 -0.62 0.32
N SER A 161 28.27 -1.54 1.26
CA SER A 161 27.26 -2.45 1.82
C SER A 161 26.28 -1.70 2.72
N LEU A 162 26.80 -0.82 3.59
CA LEU A 162 25.98 0.03 4.47
C LEU A 162 25.07 0.96 3.65
N ARG A 163 25.58 1.53 2.55
CA ARG A 163 24.76 2.38 1.68
C ARG A 163 23.63 1.61 1.01
N LYS A 164 23.87 0.34 0.62
CA LYS A 164 22.81 -0.53 0.07
C LYS A 164 21.76 -0.91 1.14
N ALA A 165 22.21 -1.20 2.35
CA ALA A 165 21.30 -1.49 3.46
C ALA A 165 20.46 -0.27 3.83
N TYR A 166 21.08 0.91 3.90
CA TYR A 166 20.40 2.18 4.17
C TYR A 166 19.35 2.51 3.11
N ALA A 167 19.68 2.34 1.82
CA ALA A 167 18.73 2.60 0.74
C ALA A 167 17.46 1.74 0.84
N ARG A 168 17.51 0.58 1.49
CA ARG A 168 16.33 -0.25 1.76
C ARG A 168 15.44 0.31 2.88
N LEU A 169 16.01 1.09 3.79
CA LEU A 169 15.29 1.70 4.90
C LEU A 169 14.81 3.13 4.57
N ASP A 170 15.32 3.72 3.50
CA ASP A 170 15.01 5.08 3.10
C ASP A 170 13.66 5.14 2.39
N TYR A 171 12.66 5.70 3.07
CA TYR A 171 11.32 5.90 2.50
C TYR A 171 11.33 6.76 1.21
N ALA A 172 12.33 7.62 0.99
CA ALA A 172 12.47 8.37 -0.25
C ALA A 172 12.69 7.48 -1.48
N GLU A 173 13.17 6.25 -1.29
CA GLU A 173 13.29 5.25 -2.36
C GLU A 173 11.94 4.73 -2.82
N TYR A 174 10.95 4.69 -1.93
CA TYR A 174 9.60 4.20 -2.25
C TYR A 174 8.73 5.25 -2.94
N GLY A 175 9.15 6.54 -2.89
CA GLY A 175 8.73 7.55 -3.87
C GLY A 175 7.38 8.21 -3.66
N GLY A 176 7.06 8.69 -2.47
CA GLY A 176 5.80 9.38 -2.20
C GLY A 176 4.62 8.41 -1.97
N ALA A 177 3.59 8.91 -1.34
CA ALA A 177 2.43 8.15 -0.91
C ALA A 177 1.25 8.36 -1.87
N PRO A 178 0.76 7.34 -2.58
CA PRO A 178 -0.47 7.45 -3.36
C PRO A 178 -1.65 7.82 -2.47
N LEU A 179 -2.45 8.78 -2.90
CA LEU A 179 -3.76 9.08 -2.33
C LEU A 179 -4.81 8.34 -3.17
N LEU A 180 -5.16 7.15 -2.73
CA LEU A 180 -6.12 6.29 -3.41
C LEU A 180 -7.56 6.75 -3.18
N GLY A 181 -8.42 6.45 -4.14
CA GLY A 181 -9.85 6.76 -4.06
C GLY A 181 -10.25 8.11 -4.66
N LEU A 182 -9.34 8.82 -5.32
CA LEU A 182 -9.62 10.00 -6.12
C LEU A 182 -9.81 9.64 -7.61
N ASP A 183 -10.64 10.39 -8.31
CA ASP A 183 -10.82 10.30 -9.76
C ASP A 183 -9.61 10.93 -10.49
N GLY A 184 -8.48 10.23 -10.38
CA GLY A 184 -7.17 10.61 -10.89
C GLY A 184 -6.06 10.05 -10.02
N VAL A 185 -4.81 10.25 -10.41
CA VAL A 185 -3.64 9.81 -9.65
C VAL A 185 -3.00 10.99 -8.92
N ALA A 186 -3.02 10.95 -7.60
CA ALA A 186 -2.37 11.93 -6.74
C ALA A 186 -1.32 11.25 -5.87
N ILE A 187 -0.10 11.79 -5.86
CA ILE A 187 1.01 11.30 -5.04
C ILE A 187 1.40 12.40 -4.05
N ILE A 188 1.40 12.06 -2.79
CA ILE A 188 1.80 12.95 -1.71
C ILE A 188 3.31 12.80 -1.50
N ALA A 189 4.04 13.90 -1.66
CA ALA A 189 5.46 13.99 -1.37
C ALA A 189 5.69 14.91 -0.17
N HIS A 190 6.77 14.67 0.58
CA HIS A 190 7.16 15.53 1.71
C HIS A 190 7.65 16.89 1.20
N GLY A 191 7.41 17.97 1.96
CA GLY A 191 7.84 19.33 1.56
C GLY A 191 9.36 19.50 1.39
N GLY A 192 10.16 18.63 2.04
CA GLY A 192 11.62 18.56 1.89
C GLY A 192 12.10 17.54 0.83
N SER A 193 11.22 17.03 -0.04
CA SER A 193 11.57 16.03 -1.04
C SER A 193 12.61 16.55 -2.04
N GLY A 194 13.76 15.87 -2.11
CA GLY A 194 14.80 16.13 -3.10
C GLY A 194 14.46 15.51 -4.47
N PRO A 195 15.31 15.75 -5.49
CA PRO A 195 15.08 15.30 -6.87
C PRO A 195 14.81 13.79 -7.00
N ARG A 196 15.46 12.98 -6.16
CA ARG A 196 15.30 11.52 -6.15
C ARG A 196 13.90 11.11 -5.68
N ALA A 197 13.39 11.73 -4.62
CA ALA A 197 12.05 11.47 -4.12
C ALA A 197 10.99 11.87 -5.15
N ILE A 198 11.16 13.02 -5.82
CA ILE A 198 10.25 13.46 -6.90
C ILE A 198 10.29 12.50 -8.10
N LYS A 199 11.48 12.07 -8.53
CA LYS A 199 11.61 11.04 -9.57
C LYS A 199 10.85 9.77 -9.21
N ASN A 200 10.99 9.29 -7.98
CA ASN A 200 10.31 8.10 -7.51
C ASN A 200 8.79 8.31 -7.39
N ALA A 201 8.33 9.50 -6.96
CA ALA A 201 6.91 9.85 -6.96
C ALA A 201 6.29 9.80 -8.36
N ILE A 202 7.00 10.30 -9.38
CA ILE A 202 6.57 10.20 -10.78
C ILE A 202 6.52 8.73 -11.22
N ARG A 203 7.48 7.90 -10.81
CA ARG A 203 7.47 6.46 -11.09
C ARG A 203 6.24 5.78 -10.47
N VAL A 204 5.94 6.04 -9.20
CA VAL A 204 4.75 5.50 -8.52
C VAL A 204 3.46 5.94 -9.22
N ALA A 205 3.36 7.21 -9.64
CA ALA A 205 2.23 7.69 -10.41
C ALA A 205 2.08 6.94 -11.74
N LYS A 206 3.18 6.74 -12.47
CA LYS A 206 3.20 5.96 -13.71
C LYS A 206 2.75 4.52 -13.48
N GLU A 207 3.22 3.86 -12.44
CA GLU A 207 2.83 2.49 -12.08
C GLU A 207 1.32 2.40 -11.77
N ALA A 208 0.78 3.34 -10.98
CA ALA A 208 -0.65 3.39 -10.68
C ALA A 208 -1.51 3.53 -11.95
N VAL A 209 -1.09 4.38 -12.91
CA VAL A 209 -1.78 4.53 -14.21
C VAL A 209 -1.61 3.27 -15.06
N SER A 210 -0.38 2.75 -15.20
CA SER A 210 -0.09 1.60 -16.06
C SER A 210 -0.79 0.31 -15.62
N HIS A 211 -1.14 0.21 -14.34
CA HIS A 211 -1.85 -0.92 -13.76
C HIS A 211 -3.36 -0.66 -13.56
N ASP A 212 -3.90 0.43 -14.10
CA ASP A 212 -5.33 0.77 -14.04
C ASP A 212 -5.95 0.69 -12.63
N VAL A 213 -5.19 1.09 -11.60
CA VAL A 213 -5.59 0.93 -10.19
C VAL A 213 -6.98 1.52 -9.92
N ASN A 214 -7.25 2.73 -10.42
CA ASN A 214 -8.54 3.40 -10.23
C ASN A 214 -9.71 2.64 -10.86
N ARG A 215 -9.52 2.11 -12.07
CA ARG A 215 -10.54 1.31 -12.74
C ARG A 215 -10.90 0.06 -11.93
N HIS A 216 -9.90 -0.63 -11.40
CA HIS A 216 -10.14 -1.82 -10.58
C HIS A 216 -10.85 -1.49 -9.26
N ILE A 217 -10.52 -0.34 -8.63
CA ILE A 217 -11.24 0.14 -7.44
C ILE A 217 -12.72 0.40 -7.78
N ILE A 218 -13.01 1.08 -8.89
CA ILE A 218 -14.39 1.36 -9.34
C ILE A 218 -15.16 0.05 -9.58
N GLU A 219 -14.55 -0.91 -10.27
CA GLU A 219 -15.17 -2.18 -10.62
C GLU A 219 -15.53 -2.99 -9.36
N VAL A 220 -14.59 -3.10 -8.41
CA VAL A 220 -14.81 -3.81 -7.15
C VAL A 220 -15.85 -3.15 -6.27
N LEU A 221 -15.77 -1.83 -6.08
CA LEU A 221 -16.75 -1.08 -5.30
C LEU A 221 -18.10 -0.96 -6.01
N GLY A 222 -18.11 -1.03 -7.36
CA GLY A 222 -19.32 -1.09 -8.19
C GLY A 222 -20.17 -2.29 -7.84
N GLU A 223 -19.59 -3.47 -7.80
CA GLU A 223 -20.27 -4.71 -7.45
C GLU A 223 -20.79 -4.73 -6.00
N LEU A 224 -20.03 -4.10 -5.08
CA LEU A 224 -20.48 -3.95 -3.70
C LEU A 224 -21.77 -3.15 -3.58
N GLY A 225 -21.93 -2.11 -4.38
CA GLY A 225 -23.08 -1.22 -4.29
C GLY A 225 -24.32 -1.71 -5.05
N GLU A 226 -24.18 -2.51 -6.12
CA GLU A 226 -25.32 -3.13 -6.82
C GLU A 226 -26.00 -4.19 -5.97
N ALA A 227 -25.23 -4.76 -5.06
CA ALA A 227 -25.62 -5.87 -4.23
C ALA A 227 -26.19 -5.54 -2.87
N GLY A 228 -25.84 -4.39 -2.33
CA GLY A 228 -26.33 -3.88 -1.06
C GLY A 228 -26.98 -2.52 -1.27
N GLY A 229 -28.29 -2.44 -1.29
CA GLY A 229 -28.94 -1.14 -1.11
C GLY A 229 -28.38 -0.48 0.15
N GLU A 230 -28.37 0.85 0.20
CA GLU A 230 -27.70 1.75 1.17
C GLU A 230 -27.80 1.38 2.69
N LYS A 231 -28.45 0.27 3.05
CA LYS A 231 -28.75 -0.15 4.43
C LYS A 231 -28.27 -1.57 4.82
N SER A 232 -27.62 -2.34 3.95
CA SER A 232 -27.19 -3.69 4.31
C SER A 232 -25.76 -3.70 4.87
N GLU A 233 -25.64 -3.90 6.18
CA GLU A 233 -24.34 -4.07 6.87
C GLU A 233 -23.61 -5.37 6.49
N LYS A 234 -24.34 -6.36 5.92
CA LYS A 234 -23.76 -7.66 5.50
C LYS A 234 -24.17 -8.00 4.06
N LEU A 235 -23.18 -8.03 3.18
CA LEU A 235 -23.35 -8.43 1.77
C LEU A 235 -23.48 -9.94 1.62
N PRO A 236 -24.35 -10.44 0.70
CA PRO A 236 -24.46 -11.88 0.42
C PRO A 236 -23.13 -12.49 -0.05
N ARG A 237 -22.81 -13.68 0.45
CA ARG A 237 -21.57 -14.41 0.15
C ARG A 237 -21.29 -14.57 -1.35
N LYS A 238 -22.35 -14.69 -2.17
CA LYS A 238 -22.25 -14.79 -3.64
C LYS A 238 -21.64 -13.57 -4.30
N ILE A 239 -21.81 -12.38 -3.72
CA ILE A 239 -21.29 -11.14 -4.26
C ILE A 239 -19.79 -11.05 -3.99
N TRP A 240 -19.39 -11.39 -2.78
CA TRP A 240 -17.98 -11.49 -2.43
C TRP A 240 -17.25 -12.52 -3.30
N GLN A 241 -17.90 -13.64 -3.68
CA GLN A 241 -17.32 -14.61 -4.62
C GLN A 241 -17.12 -14.01 -6.02
N ARG A 242 -18.06 -13.20 -6.52
CA ARG A 242 -17.88 -12.48 -7.81
C ARG A 242 -16.74 -11.46 -7.76
N ILE A 243 -16.67 -10.67 -6.69
CA ILE A 243 -15.58 -9.70 -6.49
C ILE A 243 -14.24 -10.43 -6.46
N ARG A 244 -14.14 -11.54 -5.72
CA ARG A 244 -12.95 -12.35 -5.65
C ARG A 244 -12.54 -12.91 -7.01
N SER A 245 -13.45 -13.53 -7.76
CA SER A 245 -13.15 -14.05 -9.11
C SER A 245 -12.70 -12.95 -10.06
N LYS A 246 -13.23 -11.74 -9.90
CA LYS A 246 -12.85 -10.59 -10.70
C LYS A 246 -11.47 -10.06 -10.33
N ILE A 247 -11.16 -9.98 -9.03
CA ILE A 247 -9.80 -9.63 -8.56
C ILE A 247 -8.80 -10.67 -9.08
N GLU A 248 -9.10 -11.96 -8.97
CA GLU A 248 -8.24 -13.06 -9.46
C GLU A 248 -8.05 -13.02 -10.98
N SER A 249 -9.10 -12.74 -11.76
CA SER A 249 -9.02 -12.61 -13.22
C SER A 249 -8.15 -11.45 -13.69
N PHE A 250 -7.95 -10.46 -12.86
CA PHE A 250 -7.05 -9.35 -13.13
C PHE A 250 -5.58 -9.74 -12.99
N GLY A 251 -5.26 -10.83 -12.29
CA GLY A 251 -3.88 -11.35 -12.12
C GLY A 251 -3.32 -12.03 -13.37
N GLU A 252 -4.16 -12.50 -14.29
CA GLU A 252 -3.74 -13.10 -15.55
C GLU A 252 -3.39 -11.99 -16.56
N LYS A 253 -2.08 -11.75 -16.78
CA LYS A 253 -1.62 -10.89 -17.88
C LYS A 253 -2.09 -11.52 -19.20
N PRO A 254 -2.65 -10.74 -20.16
CA PRO A 254 -2.71 -11.20 -21.53
C PRO A 254 -1.27 -11.46 -21.99
N THR A 255 -0.95 -12.72 -22.27
CA THR A 255 0.27 -13.08 -22.98
C THR A 255 0.29 -12.32 -24.28
N ALA A 256 1.24 -11.44 -24.48
CA ALA A 256 1.49 -10.79 -25.74
C ALA A 256 1.77 -11.90 -26.76
N GLU A 257 0.77 -12.25 -27.56
CA GLU A 257 0.93 -13.09 -28.72
C GLU A 257 1.87 -12.39 -29.69
N GLY A 258 2.87 -13.15 -30.09
CA GLY A 258 3.99 -12.70 -30.88
C GLY A 258 3.58 -12.13 -32.22
N GLU A 259 3.95 -10.90 -32.48
CA GLU A 259 4.18 -10.45 -33.86
C GLU A 259 5.49 -11.05 -34.38
N GLY A 260 5.36 -12.28 -34.90
CA GLY A 260 6.35 -12.87 -35.78
C GLY A 260 6.35 -12.11 -37.11
N ARG A 261 7.25 -11.13 -37.25
CA ARG A 261 7.60 -10.62 -38.58
C ARG A 261 8.54 -11.61 -39.26
N GLU A 262 7.97 -12.46 -40.11
CA GLU A 262 8.72 -13.11 -41.18
C GLU A 262 9.35 -12.05 -42.12
N SER A 263 10.62 -11.83 -42.01
CA SER A 263 11.39 -11.15 -43.05
C SER A 263 11.75 -12.19 -44.13
N LYS A 264 10.97 -12.30 -45.17
CA LYS A 264 11.41 -12.92 -46.44
C LYS A 264 12.48 -12.04 -47.08
N SER A 265 13.71 -12.39 -46.94
CA SER A 265 14.76 -11.95 -47.87
C SER A 265 14.75 -12.83 -49.11
N GLY A 266 14.14 -12.34 -50.17
CA GLY A 266 14.31 -12.93 -51.50
C GLY A 266 15.73 -12.65 -51.99
N GLY A 267 16.44 -13.71 -52.35
CA GLY A 267 17.68 -13.61 -53.05
C GLY A 267 17.47 -13.29 -54.54
N LYS A 268 18.45 -12.63 -55.10
CA LYS A 268 18.88 -12.78 -56.48
C LYS A 268 20.11 -11.90 -56.71
N GLY A 269 21.14 -12.48 -57.32
CA GLY A 269 22.25 -11.82 -57.91
C GLY A 269 23.59 -12.41 -57.46
#